data_207f4e696340d18af54d2f8a2c7b77c9
#
_entry.id   207f4e696340d18af54d2f8a2c7b77c9
#
_cell.length_a   1.000
_cell.length_b   1.000
_cell.length_c   1.000
_cell.angle_alpha   90.00
_cell.angle_beta   90.00
_cell.angle_gamma   90.00
#
_symmetry.space_group_name_H-M   'P 1'
#
loop_
_entity.id
_entity.type
_entity.pdbx_description
1 polymer ?
#
loop_
_entity_poly.entity_id
_entity_poly.type
_entity_poly.pdbx_seq_one_letter_code
_entity_poly.pdbx_strand_id
1 'polypeptide(L)'
;DIEVTSVTAGVPTMTVRLVENTGAYAVPGASWVWDKTEAQLEAHVNGTQSRLIELVRYDAGGGNIRWIALTVPNSGATARSWGWLPGRTQAEILAWVSANNQRIIDLDSYGSGSARRWNALTVANIGADRKAYDWDVSQTLDQVNARLRSFNGRLVKIERQSDGLYAFVQVDNTGSNASAWWHAYGLRSITEVLDFANQMGARP
;
A
#
# COMPACT_ATOMS: atom_id res chain seq x y z
N ASP A 1 -3.90 -4.74 -5.67
CA ASP A 1 -2.47 -4.77 -5.29
C ASP A 1 -1.61 -4.98 -6.53
N ILE A 2 -0.50 -4.28 -6.60
CA ILE A 2 0.43 -4.26 -7.73
C ILE A 2 1.81 -4.67 -7.22
N GLU A 3 2.47 -5.54 -7.94
CA GLU A 3 3.85 -5.91 -7.68
C GLU A 3 4.63 -5.96 -9.00
N VAL A 4 5.76 -5.27 -9.08
CA VAL A 4 6.69 -5.40 -10.21
C VAL A 4 7.62 -6.58 -9.92
N THR A 5 7.51 -7.62 -10.73
CA THR A 5 8.27 -8.87 -10.55
C THR A 5 9.61 -8.86 -11.30
N SER A 6 9.70 -8.14 -12.38
CA SER A 6 10.93 -7.94 -13.15
C SER A 6 10.85 -6.72 -14.07
N VAL A 7 12.00 -6.25 -14.53
CA VAL A 7 12.09 -5.20 -15.56
C VAL A 7 13.02 -5.69 -16.66
N THR A 8 12.55 -5.71 -17.91
CA THR A 8 13.35 -6.14 -19.07
C THR A 8 13.30 -5.04 -20.13
N ALA A 9 14.47 -4.53 -20.51
CA ALA A 9 14.61 -3.42 -21.46
C ALA A 9 13.73 -2.19 -21.12
N GLY A 10 13.62 -1.87 -19.83
CA GLY A 10 12.83 -0.76 -19.33
C GLY A 10 11.33 -1.05 -19.17
N VAL A 11 10.87 -2.22 -19.56
CA VAL A 11 9.45 -2.62 -19.48
C VAL A 11 9.24 -3.49 -18.23
N PRO A 12 8.36 -3.10 -17.29
CA PRO A 12 8.06 -3.91 -16.13
C PRO A 12 7.15 -5.09 -16.47
N THR A 13 7.47 -6.25 -15.90
CA THR A 13 6.52 -7.36 -15.74
C THR A 13 5.90 -7.23 -14.36
N MET A 14 4.58 -7.34 -14.26
CA MET A 14 3.90 -7.10 -13.01
C MET A 14 2.83 -8.15 -12.73
N THR A 15 2.64 -8.43 -11.46
CA THR A 15 1.47 -9.14 -10.95
C THR A 15 0.45 -8.11 -10.48
N VAL A 16 -0.80 -8.29 -10.85
CA VAL A 16 -1.90 -7.39 -10.49
C VAL A 16 -3.01 -8.21 -9.88
N ARG A 17 -3.48 -7.80 -8.72
CA ARG A 17 -4.69 -8.35 -8.10
C ARG A 17 -5.82 -7.37 -8.30
N LEU A 18 -6.87 -7.83 -8.95
CA LEU A 18 -8.07 -7.04 -9.25
C LEU A 18 -9.22 -7.49 -8.38
N VAL A 19 -10.00 -6.55 -7.91
CA VAL A 19 -11.26 -6.77 -7.22
C VAL A 19 -12.38 -6.23 -8.09
N GLU A 20 -13.51 -6.91 -8.13
CA GLU A 20 -14.69 -6.42 -8.83
C GLU A 20 -15.12 -5.05 -8.26
N ASN A 21 -15.26 -4.06 -9.14
CA ASN A 21 -15.58 -2.68 -8.76
C ASN A 21 -17.09 -2.40 -8.89
N THR A 22 -17.90 -3.19 -8.17
CA THR A 22 -19.37 -3.10 -8.21
C THR A 22 -19.99 -3.10 -6.81
N GLY A 23 -21.25 -2.72 -6.72
CA GLY A 23 -22.03 -2.73 -5.48
C GLY A 23 -21.46 -1.80 -4.40
N ALA A 24 -21.50 -2.25 -3.16
CA ALA A 24 -21.04 -1.48 -2.00
C ALA A 24 -19.53 -1.21 -1.98
N TYR A 25 -18.77 -1.89 -2.81
CA TYR A 25 -17.31 -1.75 -2.92
C TYR A 25 -16.88 -0.96 -4.16
N ALA A 26 -17.84 -0.48 -4.94
CA ALA A 26 -17.53 0.31 -6.12
C ALA A 26 -16.83 1.61 -5.74
N VAL A 27 -15.74 1.89 -6.42
CA VAL A 27 -15.01 3.17 -6.34
C VAL A 27 -15.08 3.84 -7.71
N PRO A 28 -16.14 4.63 -7.98
CA PRO A 28 -16.29 5.30 -9.26
C PRO A 28 -15.09 6.19 -9.56
N GLY A 29 -14.61 6.16 -10.80
CA GLY A 29 -13.49 7.00 -11.23
C GLY A 29 -12.12 6.53 -10.74
N ALA A 30 -12.01 5.32 -10.19
CA ALA A 30 -10.70 4.71 -9.97
C ALA A 30 -9.95 4.58 -11.31
N SER A 31 -8.69 4.93 -11.32
CA SER A 31 -7.87 4.96 -12.52
C SER A 31 -6.52 4.33 -12.26
N TRP A 32 -6.04 3.65 -13.27
CA TRP A 32 -4.72 3.06 -13.32
C TRP A 32 -3.76 4.00 -14.06
N VAL A 33 -2.61 4.26 -13.47
CA VAL A 33 -1.56 5.10 -14.05
C VAL A 33 -0.25 4.31 -14.04
N TRP A 34 0.42 4.24 -15.17
CA TRP A 34 1.65 3.46 -15.31
C TRP A 34 2.73 4.22 -16.07
N ASP A 35 3.98 3.80 -15.89
CA ASP A 35 5.18 4.33 -16.57
C ASP A 35 5.31 5.85 -16.47
N LYS A 36 5.09 6.40 -15.28
CA LYS A 36 5.21 7.83 -15.03
C LYS A 36 6.50 8.16 -14.29
N THR A 37 7.09 9.30 -14.62
CA THR A 37 8.05 9.95 -13.72
C THR A 37 7.29 10.52 -12.51
N GLU A 38 8.01 10.87 -11.45
CA GLU A 38 7.43 11.55 -10.29
C GLU A 38 6.65 12.80 -10.68
N ALA A 39 7.27 13.69 -11.46
CA ALA A 39 6.61 14.91 -11.93
C ALA A 39 5.36 14.66 -12.79
N GLN A 40 5.38 13.61 -13.63
CA GLN A 40 4.21 13.23 -14.44
C GLN A 40 3.09 12.66 -13.58
N LEU A 41 3.42 11.93 -12.52
CA LEU A 41 2.43 11.39 -11.59
C LEU A 41 1.80 12.50 -10.76
N GLU A 42 2.61 13.45 -10.24
CA GLU A 42 2.11 14.65 -9.57
C GLU A 42 1.20 15.48 -10.48
N ALA A 43 1.61 15.72 -11.71
CA ALA A 43 0.78 16.45 -12.69
C ALA A 43 -0.55 15.71 -12.96
N HIS A 44 -0.52 14.38 -13.02
CA HIS A 44 -1.73 13.57 -13.21
C HIS A 44 -2.70 13.74 -12.03
N VAL A 45 -2.26 13.52 -10.80
CA VAL A 45 -3.15 13.61 -9.62
C VAL A 45 -3.70 15.01 -9.41
N ASN A 46 -2.91 16.05 -9.69
CA ASN A 46 -3.35 17.45 -9.62
C ASN A 46 -4.36 17.77 -10.72
N GLY A 47 -4.09 17.35 -11.96
CA GLY A 47 -4.96 17.61 -13.11
C GLY A 47 -6.29 16.87 -13.04
N THR A 48 -6.32 15.69 -12.44
CA THR A 48 -7.53 14.87 -12.30
C THR A 48 -8.24 15.05 -10.94
N GLN A 49 -7.71 15.89 -10.05
CA GLN A 49 -8.20 16.02 -8.68
C GLN A 49 -8.35 14.67 -7.98
N SER A 50 -7.35 13.81 -8.14
CA SER A 50 -7.34 12.47 -7.57
C SER A 50 -6.31 12.35 -6.43
N ARG A 51 -6.33 11.24 -5.73
CA ARG A 51 -5.30 10.84 -4.77
C ARG A 51 -4.81 9.44 -5.08
N LEU A 52 -3.58 9.18 -4.71
CA LEU A 52 -2.99 7.85 -4.79
C LEU A 52 -3.54 6.97 -3.67
N ILE A 53 -3.81 5.71 -3.97
CA ILE A 53 -4.20 4.69 -2.99
C ILE A 53 -3.27 3.48 -2.99
N GLU A 54 -2.49 3.32 -4.04
CA GLU A 54 -1.43 2.32 -4.17
C GLU A 54 -0.34 2.86 -5.09
N LEU A 55 0.91 2.51 -4.79
CA LEU A 55 2.07 3.02 -5.51
C LEU A 55 3.19 1.98 -5.54
N VAL A 56 3.75 1.76 -6.72
CA VAL A 56 4.92 0.91 -6.91
C VAL A 56 5.99 1.66 -7.69
N ARG A 57 7.21 1.66 -7.14
CA ARG A 57 8.41 2.20 -7.78
C ARG A 57 9.16 1.11 -8.52
N TYR A 58 9.65 1.40 -9.72
CA TYR A 58 10.62 0.54 -10.39
C TYR A 58 11.70 1.36 -11.12
N ASP A 59 12.83 0.72 -11.39
CA ASP A 59 13.90 1.28 -12.22
C ASP A 59 13.78 0.72 -13.63
N ALA A 60 13.46 1.58 -14.59
CA ALA A 60 13.36 1.23 -16.00
C ALA A 60 14.75 1.06 -16.66
N GLY A 61 15.82 1.14 -15.89
CA GLY A 61 17.20 0.99 -16.31
C GLY A 61 17.99 2.29 -16.18
N GLY A 62 19.25 2.14 -15.72
CA GLY A 62 20.19 3.26 -15.57
C GLY A 62 19.79 4.31 -14.53
N GLY A 63 18.99 3.96 -13.54
CA GLY A 63 18.47 4.92 -12.55
C GLY A 63 17.26 5.72 -13.05
N ASN A 64 16.66 5.32 -14.16
CA ASN A 64 15.44 5.93 -14.69
C ASN A 64 14.20 5.45 -13.91
N ILE A 65 13.91 6.16 -12.84
CA ILE A 65 12.82 5.78 -11.92
C ILE A 65 11.47 6.06 -12.52
N ARG A 66 10.61 5.06 -12.43
CA ARG A 66 9.23 5.08 -12.91
C ARG A 66 8.27 4.61 -11.83
N TRP A 67 7.02 4.99 -12.02
CA TRP A 67 5.94 4.73 -11.07
C TRP A 67 4.74 4.12 -11.75
N ILE A 68 4.13 3.20 -11.03
CA ILE A 68 2.81 2.63 -11.30
C ILE A 68 1.92 2.97 -10.12
N ALA A 69 0.69 3.39 -10.36
CA ALA A 69 -0.19 3.82 -9.28
C ALA A 69 -1.66 3.50 -9.56
N LEU A 70 -2.41 3.28 -8.50
CA LEU A 70 -3.87 3.39 -8.50
C LEU A 70 -4.28 4.73 -7.91
N THR A 71 -5.21 5.39 -8.57
CA THR A 71 -5.78 6.66 -8.14
C THR A 71 -7.29 6.55 -7.96
N VAL A 72 -7.82 7.37 -7.06
CA VAL A 72 -9.27 7.54 -6.90
C VAL A 72 -9.59 9.02 -6.87
N PRO A 73 -10.81 9.44 -7.28
CA PRO A 73 -11.23 10.82 -7.15
C PRO A 73 -11.07 11.34 -5.71
N ASN A 74 -10.61 12.56 -5.59
CA ASN A 74 -10.38 13.23 -4.29
C ASN A 74 -11.14 14.55 -4.21
N SER A 75 -12.41 14.54 -4.59
CA SER A 75 -13.28 15.71 -4.62
C SER A 75 -14.63 15.41 -3.97
N GLY A 76 -15.37 16.42 -3.60
CA GLY A 76 -16.69 16.29 -2.98
C GLY A 76 -16.66 15.46 -1.70
N ALA A 77 -17.59 14.54 -1.54
CA ALA A 77 -17.75 13.69 -0.35
C ALA A 77 -16.58 12.68 -0.17
N THR A 78 -15.83 12.40 -1.24
CA THR A 78 -14.70 11.47 -1.21
C THR A 78 -13.36 12.17 -0.94
N ALA A 79 -13.34 13.50 -0.85
CA ALA A 79 -12.13 14.28 -0.59
C ALA A 79 -11.52 13.91 0.76
N ARG A 80 -10.22 13.67 0.76
CA ARG A 80 -9.41 13.40 1.95
C ARG A 80 -8.10 14.16 1.84
N SER A 81 -7.62 14.71 2.94
CA SER A 81 -6.23 15.14 3.01
C SER A 81 -5.34 13.89 2.92
N TRP A 82 -4.33 13.94 2.09
CA TRP A 82 -3.44 12.83 1.83
C TRP A 82 -2.01 13.33 1.59
N GLY A 83 -1.05 12.42 1.61
CA GLY A 83 0.35 12.72 1.31
C GLY A 83 1.00 11.59 0.53
N TRP A 84 1.90 11.98 -0.34
CA TRP A 84 2.85 11.10 -0.99
C TRP A 84 4.25 11.47 -0.53
N LEU A 85 4.96 10.52 0.04
CA LEU A 85 6.25 10.68 0.68
C LEU A 85 7.30 9.80 -0.02
N PRO A 86 7.82 10.21 -1.18
CA PRO A 86 8.82 9.42 -1.89
C PRO A 86 10.18 9.52 -1.19
N GLY A 87 10.87 8.38 -1.10
CA GLY A 87 12.28 8.32 -0.71
C GLY A 87 12.59 8.72 0.73
N ARG A 88 11.67 8.50 1.67
CA ARG A 88 11.82 8.91 3.07
C ARG A 88 12.44 7.83 3.94
N THR A 89 13.06 8.25 5.02
CA THR A 89 13.42 7.38 6.15
C THR A 89 12.19 7.08 7.00
N GLN A 90 12.24 6.02 7.81
CA GLN A 90 11.18 5.71 8.77
C GLN A 90 10.91 6.88 9.73
N ALA A 91 11.96 7.55 10.21
CA ALA A 91 11.81 8.70 11.11
C ALA A 91 11.09 9.88 10.46
N GLU A 92 11.38 10.17 9.19
CA GLU A 92 10.71 11.24 8.44
C GLU A 92 9.23 10.93 8.21
N ILE A 93 8.89 9.67 7.90
CA ILE A 93 7.49 9.25 7.77
C ILE A 93 6.75 9.39 9.11
N LEU A 94 7.36 8.93 10.20
CA LEU A 94 6.77 9.04 11.54
C LEU A 94 6.52 10.51 11.92
N ALA A 95 7.49 11.39 11.66
CA ALA A 95 7.33 12.82 11.89
C ALA A 95 6.18 13.42 11.06
N TRP A 96 6.09 13.03 9.78
CA TRP A 96 5.02 13.51 8.91
C TRP A 96 3.64 13.08 9.38
N VAL A 97 3.42 11.79 9.63
CA VAL A 97 2.09 11.28 10.01
C VAL A 97 1.62 11.87 11.33
N SER A 98 2.56 12.10 12.26
CA SER A 98 2.28 12.76 13.54
C SER A 98 1.90 14.24 13.35
N ALA A 99 2.69 15.00 12.60
CA ALA A 99 2.47 16.43 12.39
C ALA A 99 1.18 16.74 11.61
N ASN A 100 0.77 15.84 10.71
CA ASN A 100 -0.37 16.04 9.82
C ASN A 100 -1.63 15.27 10.24
N ASN A 101 -1.62 14.59 11.38
CA ASN A 101 -2.72 13.72 11.82
C ASN A 101 -3.15 12.73 10.72
N GLN A 102 -2.17 12.07 10.11
CA GLN A 102 -2.39 11.11 9.04
C GLN A 102 -2.03 9.69 9.47
N ARG A 103 -2.48 8.71 8.72
CA ARG A 103 -2.06 7.30 8.83
C ARG A 103 -1.54 6.81 7.48
N ILE A 104 -0.64 5.85 7.53
CA ILE A 104 -0.12 5.18 6.33
C ILE A 104 -1.22 4.26 5.77
N ILE A 105 -1.36 4.23 4.45
CA ILE A 105 -2.26 3.34 3.73
C ILE A 105 -1.52 2.45 2.74
N ASP A 106 -0.32 2.86 2.31
CA ASP A 106 0.57 2.08 1.46
C ASP A 106 2.02 2.38 1.80
N LEU A 107 2.88 1.38 1.66
CA LEU A 107 4.29 1.46 1.99
C LEU A 107 5.08 0.52 1.07
N ASP A 108 6.10 1.05 0.43
CA ASP A 108 7.01 0.34 -0.47
C ASP A 108 8.46 0.76 -0.18
N SER A 109 9.42 -0.13 -0.33
CA SER A 109 10.82 0.16 -0.02
C SER A 109 11.77 -0.10 -1.17
N TYR A 110 12.90 0.58 -1.12
CA TYR A 110 14.03 0.32 -1.99
C TYR A 110 15.35 0.57 -1.28
N GLY A 111 16.44 0.03 -1.84
CA GLY A 111 17.73 0.03 -1.18
C GLY A 111 17.81 -1.00 -0.05
N SER A 112 18.89 -0.96 0.72
CA SER A 112 19.12 -1.91 1.81
C SER A 112 19.92 -1.28 2.96
N GLY A 113 19.85 -1.88 4.14
CA GLY A 113 20.56 -1.40 5.33
C GLY A 113 20.25 0.07 5.64
N SER A 114 21.27 0.86 5.94
CA SER A 114 21.14 2.30 6.24
C SER A 114 20.75 3.17 5.02
N ALA A 115 20.94 2.64 3.82
CA ALA A 115 20.53 3.31 2.57
C ALA A 115 19.08 3.03 2.20
N ARG A 116 18.36 2.19 2.96
CA ARG A 116 16.93 1.92 2.70
C ARG A 116 16.11 3.20 2.78
N ARG A 117 15.21 3.34 1.81
CA ARG A 117 14.23 4.42 1.74
C ARG A 117 12.86 3.84 1.49
N TRP A 118 11.86 4.61 1.88
CA TRP A 118 10.47 4.25 1.83
C TRP A 118 9.68 5.23 0.98
N ASN A 119 8.76 4.69 0.22
CA ASN A 119 7.71 5.45 -0.43
C ASN A 119 6.43 5.18 0.37
N ALA A 120 5.83 6.20 0.94
CA ALA A 120 4.63 6.03 1.73
C ALA A 120 3.48 6.86 1.18
N LEU A 121 2.30 6.29 1.15
CA LEU A 121 1.05 6.99 0.95
C LEU A 121 0.33 7.13 2.30
N THR A 122 -0.18 8.31 2.56
CA THR A 122 -0.86 8.63 3.81
C THR A 122 -2.21 9.27 3.55
N VAL A 123 -3.11 9.16 4.51
CA VAL A 123 -4.45 9.76 4.43
C VAL A 123 -4.82 10.32 5.80
N ALA A 124 -5.65 11.36 5.82
CA ALA A 124 -6.17 11.94 7.06
C ALA A 124 -6.72 10.87 8.00
N ASN A 125 -6.37 10.98 9.28
CA ASN A 125 -6.79 10.05 10.34
C ASN A 125 -7.53 10.79 11.44
N ILE A 126 -8.58 11.52 11.07
CA ILE A 126 -9.36 12.41 11.93
C ILE A 126 -10.86 12.16 11.77
N GLY A 127 -11.64 12.64 12.73
CA GLY A 127 -13.11 12.57 12.68
C GLY A 127 -13.65 11.14 12.57
N ALA A 128 -14.66 10.93 11.76
CA ALA A 128 -15.29 9.62 11.53
C ALA A 128 -14.36 8.61 10.81
N ASP A 129 -13.36 9.09 10.08
CA ASP A 129 -12.39 8.25 9.38
C ASP A 129 -11.22 7.81 10.27
N ARG A 130 -11.17 8.28 11.53
CA ARG A 130 -10.09 7.95 12.46
C ARG A 130 -10.07 6.46 12.77
N LYS A 131 -8.87 5.87 12.60
CA LYS A 131 -8.58 4.48 12.97
C LYS A 131 -7.34 4.46 13.85
N ALA A 132 -7.38 3.67 14.90
CA ALA A 132 -6.14 3.26 15.52
C ALA A 132 -5.36 2.44 14.48
N TYR A 133 -4.08 2.70 14.35
CA TYR A 133 -3.21 2.00 13.40
C TYR A 133 -1.82 1.81 14.02
N ASP A 134 -1.11 0.85 13.49
CA ASP A 134 0.25 0.55 13.88
C ASP A 134 1.03 0.14 12.62
N TRP A 135 2.31 0.41 12.60
CA TRP A 135 3.19 0.04 11.51
C TRP A 135 4.62 -0.12 12.02
N ASP A 136 5.35 -0.98 11.37
CA ASP A 136 6.77 -1.13 11.65
C ASP A 136 7.50 -1.69 10.42
N VAL A 137 8.82 -1.67 10.45
CA VAL A 137 9.70 -2.12 9.39
C VAL A 137 10.76 -3.06 9.95
N SER A 138 11.39 -3.84 9.08
CA SER A 138 12.47 -4.75 9.46
C SER A 138 12.07 -5.79 10.53
N GLN A 139 10.84 -6.28 10.43
CA GLN A 139 10.27 -7.28 11.33
C GLN A 139 10.38 -8.69 10.76
N THR A 140 10.62 -9.68 11.58
CA THR A 140 10.40 -11.07 11.18
C THR A 140 8.89 -11.34 11.06
N LEU A 141 8.51 -12.40 10.32
CA LEU A 141 7.12 -12.77 10.19
C LEU A 141 6.46 -13.08 11.54
N ASP A 142 7.18 -13.70 12.47
CA ASP A 142 6.70 -13.97 13.83
C ASP A 142 6.43 -12.68 14.62
N GLN A 143 7.29 -11.67 14.45
CA GLN A 143 7.08 -10.36 15.06
C GLN A 143 5.85 -9.65 14.47
N VAL A 144 5.67 -9.68 13.15
CA VAL A 144 4.45 -9.18 12.50
C VAL A 144 3.20 -9.87 13.07
N ASN A 145 3.21 -11.20 13.14
CA ASN A 145 2.09 -11.97 13.69
C ASN A 145 1.83 -11.67 15.17
N ALA A 146 2.87 -11.48 15.97
CA ALA A 146 2.74 -11.10 17.38
C ALA A 146 2.10 -9.70 17.51
N ARG A 147 2.54 -8.74 16.69
CA ARG A 147 1.97 -7.39 16.64
C ARG A 147 0.50 -7.38 16.22
N LEU A 148 0.15 -8.14 15.17
CA LEU A 148 -1.24 -8.29 14.73
C LEU A 148 -2.15 -8.80 15.86
N ARG A 149 -1.71 -9.82 16.58
CA ARG A 149 -2.48 -10.36 17.72
C ARG A 149 -2.60 -9.37 18.87
N SER A 150 -1.49 -8.73 19.27
CA SER A 150 -1.48 -7.80 20.41
C SER A 150 -2.28 -6.53 20.15
N PHE A 151 -2.32 -6.08 18.92
CA PHE A 151 -3.07 -4.90 18.49
C PHE A 151 -4.53 -5.22 18.15
N ASN A 152 -4.87 -6.51 18.03
CA ASN A 152 -6.14 -6.96 17.46
C ASN A 152 -6.41 -6.33 16.10
N GLY A 153 -5.38 -6.32 15.26
CA GLY A 153 -5.35 -5.59 13.99
C GLY A 153 -5.66 -6.46 12.78
N ARG A 154 -5.90 -5.82 11.66
CA ARG A 154 -5.87 -6.41 10.33
C ARG A 154 -4.84 -5.69 9.46
N LEU A 155 -4.17 -6.44 8.62
CA LEU A 155 -3.21 -5.86 7.67
C LEU A 155 -3.92 -4.97 6.66
N VAL A 156 -3.28 -3.84 6.40
CA VAL A 156 -3.57 -2.94 5.27
C VAL A 156 -2.52 -3.16 4.20
N LYS A 157 -1.26 -3.31 4.62
CA LYS A 157 -0.12 -3.58 3.73
C LYS A 157 0.86 -4.50 4.44
N ILE A 158 1.45 -5.39 3.69
CA ILE A 158 2.66 -6.11 4.09
C ILE A 158 3.59 -6.18 2.88
N GLU A 159 4.86 -5.92 3.12
CA GLU A 159 5.91 -5.96 2.11
C GLU A 159 7.08 -6.79 2.62
N ARG A 160 7.57 -7.67 1.77
CA ARG A 160 8.82 -8.40 2.03
C ARG A 160 9.98 -7.58 1.51
N GLN A 161 10.90 -7.21 2.39
CA GLN A 161 12.09 -6.45 2.07
C GLN A 161 13.17 -7.32 1.44
N SER A 162 14.17 -6.71 0.82
CA SER A 162 15.28 -7.40 0.15
C SER A 162 16.14 -8.27 1.08
N ASP A 163 16.15 -7.99 2.39
CA ASP A 163 16.83 -8.77 3.42
C ASP A 163 15.98 -9.90 4.01
N GLY A 164 14.77 -10.12 3.48
CA GLY A 164 13.83 -11.15 3.93
C GLY A 164 13.00 -10.77 5.15
N LEU A 165 13.21 -9.59 5.72
CA LEU A 165 12.36 -9.03 6.75
C LEU A 165 11.10 -8.40 6.13
N TYR A 166 10.19 -7.96 6.98
CA TYR A 166 8.90 -7.41 6.56
C TYR A 166 8.71 -6.00 7.09
N ALA A 167 8.07 -5.17 6.26
CA ALA A 167 7.37 -3.98 6.68
C ALA A 167 5.87 -4.24 6.66
N PHE A 168 5.13 -3.65 7.57
CA PHE A 168 3.68 -3.82 7.60
C PHE A 168 2.97 -2.56 8.10
N VAL A 169 1.74 -2.44 7.69
CA VAL A 169 0.77 -1.46 8.21
C VAL A 169 -0.48 -2.24 8.60
N GLN A 170 -0.99 -1.98 9.80
CA GLN A 170 -2.22 -2.56 10.30
C GLN A 170 -3.15 -1.49 10.87
N VAL A 171 -4.44 -1.77 10.85
CA VAL A 171 -5.45 -0.96 11.51
C VAL A 171 -6.21 -1.80 12.53
N ASP A 172 -6.75 -1.14 13.54
CA ASP A 172 -7.65 -1.77 14.50
C ASP A 172 -8.81 -2.50 13.79
N ASN A 173 -9.09 -3.71 14.24
CA ASN A 173 -10.13 -4.58 13.68
C ASN A 173 -11.23 -4.89 14.70
N THR A 174 -11.61 -3.90 15.49
CA THR A 174 -12.62 -4.02 16.54
C THR A 174 -13.86 -3.13 16.27
N GLY A 175 -14.97 -3.43 16.92
CA GLY A 175 -16.18 -2.61 16.87
C GLY A 175 -16.67 -2.36 15.44
N SER A 176 -16.93 -1.11 15.10
CA SER A 176 -17.37 -0.71 13.73
C SER A 176 -16.29 -0.86 12.66
N ASN A 177 -15.03 -1.06 13.05
CA ASN A 177 -13.93 -1.33 12.14
C ASN A 177 -13.72 -2.82 11.88
N ALA A 178 -14.42 -3.69 12.61
CA ALA A 178 -14.25 -5.13 12.48
C ALA A 178 -14.64 -5.61 11.07
N SER A 179 -13.76 -6.41 10.48
CA SER A 179 -13.96 -7.04 9.19
C SER A 179 -13.31 -8.42 9.23
N ALA A 180 -13.99 -9.41 8.72
CA ALA A 180 -13.36 -10.70 8.50
C ALA A 180 -12.20 -10.53 7.50
N TRP A 181 -11.06 -11.07 7.84
CA TRP A 181 -9.88 -11.02 6.98
C TRP A 181 -9.00 -12.23 7.24
N TRP A 182 -8.22 -12.59 6.25
CA TRP A 182 -7.24 -13.65 6.33
C TRP A 182 -5.96 -13.23 5.62
N HIS A 183 -4.87 -13.79 6.08
CA HIS A 183 -3.62 -13.76 5.33
C HIS A 183 -3.05 -15.18 5.27
N ALA A 184 -2.41 -15.48 4.17
CA ALA A 184 -1.72 -16.74 4.00
C ALA A 184 -0.31 -16.47 3.49
N TYR A 185 0.66 -17.10 4.15
CA TYR A 185 2.05 -17.02 3.76
C TYR A 185 2.48 -18.35 3.10
N GLY A 186 3.42 -18.24 2.17
CA GLY A 186 4.01 -19.41 1.53
C GLY A 186 3.16 -20.04 0.43
N LEU A 187 2.06 -19.41 0.01
CA LEU A 187 1.34 -19.82 -1.20
C LEU A 187 2.23 -19.56 -2.42
N ARG A 188 2.40 -20.59 -3.27
CA ARG A 188 3.40 -20.59 -4.33
C ARG A 188 2.82 -20.36 -5.72
N SER A 189 1.48 -20.48 -5.85
CA SER A 189 0.78 -20.36 -7.12
C SER A 189 -0.52 -19.59 -6.97
N ILE A 190 -0.99 -19.02 -8.08
CA ILE A 190 -2.30 -18.39 -8.12
C ILE A 190 -3.43 -19.35 -7.79
N THR A 191 -3.28 -20.62 -8.16
CA THR A 191 -4.27 -21.67 -7.84
C THR A 191 -4.40 -21.84 -6.32
N GLU A 192 -3.28 -21.96 -5.59
CA GLU A 192 -3.30 -22.04 -4.13
C GLU A 192 -3.93 -20.80 -3.48
N VAL A 193 -3.69 -19.60 -4.02
CA VAL A 193 -4.33 -18.35 -3.53
C VAL A 193 -5.84 -18.40 -3.76
N LEU A 194 -6.29 -18.80 -4.94
CA LEU A 194 -7.71 -18.90 -5.27
C LEU A 194 -8.41 -19.99 -4.45
N ASP A 195 -7.78 -21.13 -4.27
CA ASP A 195 -8.32 -22.22 -3.46
C ASP A 195 -8.47 -21.78 -1.99
N PHE A 196 -7.47 -21.12 -1.44
CA PHE A 196 -7.54 -20.55 -0.10
C PHE A 196 -8.66 -19.50 0.01
N ALA A 197 -8.74 -18.58 -0.95
CA ALA A 197 -9.78 -17.55 -0.96
C ALA A 197 -11.20 -18.19 -1.03
N ASN A 198 -11.40 -19.17 -1.91
CA ASN A 198 -12.65 -19.89 -2.04
C ASN A 198 -13.00 -20.65 -0.75
N GLN A 199 -12.04 -21.33 -0.13
CA GLN A 199 -12.22 -22.04 1.13
C GLN A 199 -12.66 -21.11 2.27
N MET A 200 -12.12 -19.88 2.30
CA MET A 200 -12.44 -18.89 3.33
C MET A 200 -13.65 -18.01 2.97
N GLY A 201 -14.25 -18.17 1.79
CA GLY A 201 -15.28 -17.25 1.29
C GLY A 201 -14.73 -15.81 1.16
N ALA A 202 -13.43 -15.68 0.88
CA ALA A 202 -12.72 -14.42 0.85
C ALA A 202 -12.44 -13.99 -0.59
N ARG A 203 -12.09 -12.72 -0.75
CA ARG A 203 -11.46 -12.18 -1.97
C ARG A 203 -9.96 -12.12 -1.74
N PRO A 204 -9.14 -12.47 -2.74
CA PRO A 204 -7.70 -12.27 -2.68
C PRO A 204 -7.34 -10.79 -2.60
#